data_f42d34ead6c035436ec4733749968f0d
#
_entry.id   f42d34ead6c035436ec4733749968f0d
#
_cell.length_a   1.000
_cell.length_b   1.000
_cell.length_c   1.000
_cell.angle_alpha   90.00
_cell.angle_beta   90.00
_cell.angle_gamma   90.00
#
_symmetry.space_group_name_H-M   'P 1'
#
loop_
_entity.id
_entity.type
_entity.pdbx_description
1 polymer ?
#
loop_
_entity_poly.entity_id
_entity_poly.type
_entity_poly.pdbx_seq_one_letter_code
_entity_poly.pdbx_strand_id
1 'polypeptide(L)'
;PYGNNHSHLQKFGNAYYLLYHTQGLEQQMAINGGYRSIAMNKCTVVERSQRINAVTASPTGVLQLTAKRVDPFVLQQAENLCTAAGVSAESYGKTGNTRISIPQSGGWTMVKGVMFGTEGIKKFTANLQGEGTLEIRLDDIEAEPVASLDFSTPEAAEVSVDCPISITGSHDVYFLFTETRGEVKFDT
;
A
#
# COMPACT_ATOMS: atom_id res chain seq x y z
N PRO A 1 4.04 13.46 -20.71
CA PRO A 1 5.14 13.72 -19.80
C PRO A 1 4.66 14.70 -18.74
N TYR A 2 4.73 14.27 -17.50
CA TYR A 2 4.42 15.13 -16.36
C TYR A 2 5.53 16.19 -16.25
N GLY A 3 5.19 17.46 -16.24
CA GLY A 3 6.15 18.55 -16.09
C GLY A 3 6.99 18.33 -14.83
N ASN A 4 8.28 18.66 -14.89
CA ASN A 4 9.23 18.53 -13.79
C ASN A 4 9.39 17.08 -13.28
N ASN A 5 9.67 16.16 -14.20
CA ASN A 5 9.91 14.75 -13.89
C ASN A 5 11.36 14.55 -13.45
N HIS A 6 11.56 14.01 -12.24
CA HIS A 6 12.85 13.52 -11.78
C HIS A 6 12.88 12.00 -11.94
N SER A 7 13.94 11.50 -12.56
CA SER A 7 14.14 10.08 -12.77
C SER A 7 15.55 9.67 -12.35
N HIS A 8 15.69 8.44 -11.90
CA HIS A 8 16.95 7.85 -11.49
C HIS A 8 17.06 6.41 -12.03
N LEU A 9 18.20 6.10 -12.62
CA LEU A 9 18.52 4.73 -13.05
C LEU A 9 19.32 4.04 -11.96
N GLN A 10 18.80 2.93 -11.47
CA GLN A 10 19.44 2.15 -10.41
C GLN A 10 19.60 0.69 -10.82
N LYS A 11 20.76 0.13 -10.49
CA LYS A 11 21.02 -1.32 -10.61
C LYS A 11 20.68 -2.01 -9.28
N PHE A 12 19.78 -3.00 -9.34
CA PHE A 12 19.49 -3.89 -8.24
C PHE A 12 19.80 -5.32 -8.66
N GLY A 13 20.81 -5.93 -8.01
CA GLY A 13 21.31 -7.24 -8.43
C GLY A 13 21.77 -7.22 -9.89
N ASN A 14 21.20 -8.06 -10.73
CA ASN A 14 21.54 -8.18 -12.16
C ASN A 14 20.57 -7.40 -13.07
N ALA A 15 19.72 -6.54 -12.55
CA ALA A 15 18.73 -5.79 -13.31
C ALA A 15 18.87 -4.29 -13.08
N TYR A 16 18.52 -3.52 -14.12
CA TYR A 16 18.43 -2.05 -14.04
C TYR A 16 16.97 -1.64 -13.98
N TYR A 17 16.71 -0.61 -13.18
CA TYR A 17 15.39 -0.03 -12.99
C TYR A 17 15.43 1.49 -13.14
N LEU A 18 14.48 2.03 -13.87
CA LEU A 18 14.22 3.46 -13.94
C LEU A 18 13.19 3.80 -12.85
N LEU A 19 13.61 4.58 -11.86
CA LEU A 19 12.73 5.16 -10.86
C LEU A 19 12.26 6.52 -11.38
N TYR A 20 10.99 6.81 -11.21
CA TYR A 20 10.40 8.09 -11.62
C TYR A 20 9.18 8.38 -10.74
N HIS A 21 8.67 9.60 -10.82
CA HIS A 21 7.44 9.92 -10.14
C HIS A 21 6.25 9.99 -11.10
N THR A 22 5.08 9.72 -10.55
CA THR A 22 3.80 9.70 -11.27
C THR A 22 2.70 10.25 -10.36
N GLN A 23 1.58 10.61 -10.93
CA GLN A 23 0.35 10.98 -10.22
C GLN A 23 -0.68 9.82 -10.23
N GLY A 24 -0.25 8.61 -10.57
CA GLY A 24 -1.15 7.47 -10.71
C GLY A 24 -1.91 7.14 -9.43
N LEU A 25 -1.23 7.18 -8.28
CA LEU A 25 -1.87 6.91 -6.98
C LEU A 25 -2.87 8.03 -6.62
N GLU A 26 -2.49 9.29 -6.82
CA GLU A 26 -3.39 10.43 -6.60
C GLU A 26 -4.68 10.31 -7.43
N GLN A 27 -4.54 9.91 -8.70
CA GLN A 27 -5.68 9.69 -9.59
C GLN A 27 -6.58 8.55 -9.10
N GLN A 28 -5.99 7.44 -8.63
CA GLN A 28 -6.74 6.31 -8.06
C GLN A 28 -7.49 6.69 -6.78
N MET A 29 -6.88 7.53 -5.94
CA MET A 29 -7.50 8.02 -4.71
C MET A 29 -8.52 9.15 -4.96
N ALA A 30 -8.70 9.58 -6.21
CA ALA A 30 -9.59 10.68 -6.60
C ALA A 30 -9.31 12.02 -5.86
N ILE A 31 -8.06 12.25 -5.49
CA ILE A 31 -7.60 13.51 -4.89
C ILE A 31 -6.92 14.39 -5.94
N ASN A 32 -6.89 15.69 -5.73
CA ASN A 32 -6.32 16.67 -6.66
C ASN A 32 -5.42 17.64 -5.90
N GLY A 33 -4.33 17.13 -5.34
CA GLY A 33 -3.35 17.90 -4.56
C GLY A 33 -2.03 18.13 -5.27
N GLY A 34 -1.82 17.54 -6.45
CA GLY A 34 -0.54 17.57 -7.17
C GLY A 34 0.52 16.67 -6.52
N TYR A 35 0.10 15.70 -5.72
CA TYR A 35 0.97 14.75 -5.06
C TYR A 35 1.58 13.78 -6.05
N ARG A 36 2.76 13.29 -5.72
CA ARG A 36 3.53 12.39 -6.57
C ARG A 36 3.86 11.12 -5.81
N SER A 37 3.64 9.99 -6.45
CA SER A 37 4.08 8.68 -6.00
C SER A 37 5.29 8.22 -6.79
N ILE A 38 6.13 7.42 -6.18
CA ILE A 38 7.28 6.80 -6.84
C ILE A 38 6.79 5.59 -7.61
N ALA A 39 7.20 5.49 -8.87
CA ALA A 39 7.03 4.32 -9.70
C ALA A 39 8.38 3.84 -10.23
N MET A 40 8.45 2.60 -10.65
CA MET A 40 9.67 1.99 -11.14
C MET A 40 9.37 1.02 -12.27
N ASN A 41 10.16 1.08 -13.36
CA ASN A 41 10.12 0.10 -14.44
C ASN A 41 11.49 -0.56 -14.63
N LYS A 42 11.47 -1.86 -14.94
CA LYS A 42 12.68 -2.57 -15.30
C LYS A 42 13.16 -2.09 -16.67
N CYS A 43 14.48 -1.85 -16.78
CA CYS A 43 15.14 -1.41 -17.99
C CYS A 43 16.03 -2.51 -18.55
N THR A 44 16.11 -2.60 -19.88
CA THR A 44 17.17 -3.34 -20.54
C THR A 44 18.33 -2.39 -20.81
N VAL A 45 19.49 -2.68 -20.23
CA VAL A 45 20.73 -1.91 -20.42
C VAL A 45 21.74 -2.76 -21.18
N VAL A 46 22.28 -2.21 -22.25
CA VAL A 46 23.38 -2.84 -23.00
C VAL A 46 24.69 -2.21 -22.55
N GLU A 47 25.32 -2.79 -21.53
CA GLU A 47 26.50 -2.21 -20.86
C GLU A 47 27.66 -1.95 -21.82
N ARG A 48 27.90 -2.86 -22.80
CA ARG A 48 28.99 -2.71 -23.79
C ARG A 48 28.87 -1.46 -24.68
N SER A 49 27.65 -1.02 -24.95
CA SER A 49 27.39 0.15 -25.77
C SER A 49 27.03 1.39 -24.95
N GLN A 50 26.99 1.27 -23.63
CA GLN A 50 26.54 2.34 -22.71
C GLN A 50 25.16 2.91 -23.09
N ARG A 51 24.29 2.05 -23.64
CA ARG A 51 22.96 2.44 -24.09
C ARG A 51 21.90 1.81 -23.21
N ILE A 52 20.87 2.57 -22.94
CA ILE A 52 19.63 2.13 -22.33
C ILE A 52 18.61 1.99 -23.45
N ASN A 53 18.00 0.83 -23.58
CA ASN A 53 16.88 0.67 -24.51
C ASN A 53 15.70 1.51 -24.03
N ALA A 54 14.83 1.91 -24.96
CA ALA A 54 13.65 2.67 -24.63
C ALA A 54 12.82 1.94 -23.56
N VAL A 55 12.49 2.65 -22.50
CA VAL A 55 11.63 2.17 -21.41
C VAL A 55 10.31 2.91 -21.51
N THR A 56 9.23 2.15 -21.60
CA THR A 56 7.89 2.73 -21.51
C THR A 56 7.54 2.85 -20.04
N ALA A 57 7.53 4.07 -19.53
CA ALA A 57 7.05 4.36 -18.19
C ALA A 57 5.52 4.15 -18.14
N SER A 58 5.04 3.46 -17.13
CA SER A 58 3.61 3.27 -16.87
C SER A 58 3.17 4.07 -15.65
N PRO A 59 1.90 4.47 -15.52
CA PRO A 59 1.40 5.16 -14.33
C PRO A 59 1.57 4.36 -13.05
N THR A 60 1.59 3.04 -13.13
CA THR A 60 1.66 2.11 -11.99
C THR A 60 3.04 1.51 -11.77
N GLY A 61 4.01 1.74 -12.68
CA GLY A 61 5.32 1.09 -12.61
C GLY A 61 5.24 -0.42 -12.85
N VAL A 62 6.21 -1.16 -12.32
CA VAL A 62 6.18 -2.63 -12.31
C VAL A 62 5.26 -3.14 -11.19
N LEU A 63 4.47 -4.14 -11.49
CA LEU A 63 3.53 -4.72 -10.53
C LEU A 63 4.24 -5.56 -9.46
N GLN A 64 5.44 -6.03 -9.73
CA GLN A 64 6.21 -6.85 -8.79
C GLN A 64 7.71 -6.64 -8.99
N LEU A 65 8.41 -6.35 -7.91
CA LEU A 65 9.86 -6.39 -7.84
C LEU A 65 10.31 -7.75 -7.31
N THR A 66 11.43 -8.26 -7.82
CA THR A 66 12.12 -9.39 -7.21
C THR A 66 12.87 -9.00 -5.92
N ALA A 67 12.68 -7.76 -5.47
CA ALA A 67 13.22 -7.23 -4.21
C ALA A 67 12.45 -7.76 -3.00
N LYS A 68 12.96 -7.51 -1.81
CA LYS A 68 12.38 -7.96 -0.55
C LYS A 68 10.86 -7.73 -0.54
N ARG A 69 10.13 -8.77 -0.21
CA ARG A 69 8.69 -8.73 0.02
C ARG A 69 8.40 -7.98 1.31
N VAL A 70 7.19 -7.48 1.45
CA VAL A 70 6.77 -6.83 2.69
C VAL A 70 6.76 -7.87 3.81
N ASP A 71 7.45 -7.56 4.89
CA ASP A 71 7.50 -8.39 6.09
C ASP A 71 6.37 -7.98 7.05
N PRO A 72 5.35 -8.81 7.28
CA PRO A 72 4.24 -8.45 8.16
C PRO A 72 4.59 -8.54 9.66
N PHE A 73 5.77 -9.04 10.01
CA PHE A 73 6.22 -9.15 11.40
C PHE A 73 6.95 -7.89 11.91
N VAL A 74 7.07 -6.88 11.06
CA VAL A 74 7.55 -5.56 11.44
C VAL A 74 6.45 -4.52 11.21
N LEU A 75 6.43 -3.48 12.03
CA LEU A 75 5.45 -2.41 11.92
C LEU A 75 5.47 -1.82 10.50
N GLN A 76 4.32 -1.77 9.88
CA GLN A 76 4.10 -1.14 8.57
C GLN A 76 3.26 0.11 8.75
N GLN A 77 3.63 1.18 8.08
CA GLN A 77 2.81 2.40 8.04
C GLN A 77 1.68 2.21 7.03
N ALA A 78 0.47 2.66 7.34
CA ALA A 78 -0.70 2.47 6.49
C ALA A 78 -0.58 3.13 5.11
N GLU A 79 0.20 4.21 5.01
CA GLU A 79 0.51 4.88 3.75
C GLU A 79 1.52 4.14 2.86
N ASN A 80 2.16 3.08 3.34
CA ASN A 80 3.00 2.18 2.54
C ASN A 80 2.16 1.23 1.68
N LEU A 81 1.24 1.78 0.93
CA LEU A 81 0.29 1.06 0.09
C LEU A 81 0.68 1.06 -1.39
N CYS A 82 0.17 0.09 -2.14
CA CYS A 82 0.38 -0.02 -3.59
C CYS A 82 -0.75 0.62 -4.39
N THR A 83 -1.97 0.51 -3.90
CA THR A 83 -3.17 1.11 -4.50
C THR A 83 -4.25 1.28 -3.45
N ALA A 84 -5.20 2.16 -3.71
CA ALA A 84 -6.30 2.47 -2.82
C ALA A 84 -7.48 3.08 -3.58
N ALA A 85 -8.65 3.07 -3.00
CA ALA A 85 -9.80 3.86 -3.46
C ALA A 85 -10.65 4.31 -2.28
N GLY A 86 -11.32 5.47 -2.42
CA GLY A 86 -12.19 6.03 -1.39
C GLY A 86 -11.48 6.49 -0.13
N VAL A 87 -10.16 6.75 -0.21
CA VAL A 87 -9.33 7.19 0.91
C VAL A 87 -8.47 8.39 0.51
N SER A 88 -7.89 9.06 1.49
CA SER A 88 -6.91 10.11 1.30
C SER A 88 -5.78 10.00 2.33
N ALA A 89 -4.64 10.60 2.05
CA ALA A 89 -3.55 10.73 3.01
C ALA A 89 -3.59 12.10 3.67
N GLU A 90 -3.34 12.16 4.97
CA GLU A 90 -3.25 13.40 5.72
C GLU A 90 -2.00 13.45 6.59
N SER A 91 -1.46 14.65 6.82
CA SER A 91 -0.35 14.84 7.74
C SER A 91 -0.80 14.57 9.18
N TYR A 92 0.03 13.84 9.93
CA TYR A 92 -0.24 13.46 11.30
C TYR A 92 0.98 13.72 12.19
N GLY A 93 0.72 14.32 13.37
CA GLY A 93 1.79 14.61 14.31
C GLY A 93 2.70 15.77 13.92
N LYS A 94 3.84 15.91 14.63
CA LYS A 94 4.75 17.07 14.52
C LYS A 94 5.86 16.91 13.48
N THR A 95 6.11 15.73 12.96
CA THR A 95 7.31 15.38 12.18
C THR A 95 7.03 14.97 10.74
N GLY A 96 5.85 15.31 10.21
CA GLY A 96 5.51 14.97 8.83
C GLY A 96 5.17 13.50 8.62
N ASN A 97 4.80 12.79 9.69
CA ASN A 97 4.16 11.49 9.56
C ASN A 97 2.82 11.62 8.85
N THR A 98 2.39 10.57 8.18
CA THR A 98 1.18 10.54 7.37
C THR A 98 0.31 9.38 7.86
N ARG A 99 -0.99 9.53 7.78
CA ARG A 99 -1.94 8.44 8.02
C ARG A 99 -3.01 8.46 6.94
N ILE A 100 -3.71 7.36 6.78
CA ILE A 100 -4.81 7.23 5.83
C ILE A 100 -6.10 7.69 6.48
N SER A 101 -6.84 8.52 5.77
CA SER A 101 -8.19 8.97 6.13
C SER A 101 -9.21 8.28 5.24
N ILE A 102 -10.19 7.65 5.86
CA ILE A 102 -11.32 6.97 5.22
C ILE A 102 -12.56 7.79 5.54
N PRO A 103 -13.04 8.64 4.60
CA PRO A 103 -14.14 9.58 4.88
C PRO A 103 -15.51 8.90 4.97
N GLN A 104 -15.66 7.72 4.36
CA GLN A 104 -16.92 6.97 4.34
C GLN A 104 -16.68 5.48 4.08
N SER A 105 -17.71 4.68 4.36
CA SER A 105 -17.69 3.23 4.08
C SER A 105 -17.36 2.91 2.62
N GLY A 106 -16.65 1.81 2.41
CA GLY A 106 -16.18 1.33 1.11
C GLY A 106 -14.78 1.83 0.72
N GLY A 107 -14.14 2.67 1.55
CA GLY A 107 -12.72 3.01 1.38
C GLY A 107 -11.82 1.81 1.65
N TRP A 108 -10.78 1.63 0.84
CA TRP A 108 -9.84 0.53 1.00
C TRP A 108 -8.42 0.89 0.58
N THR A 109 -7.46 0.16 1.15
CA THR A 109 -6.04 0.18 0.77
C THR A 109 -5.55 -1.23 0.47
N MET A 110 -4.47 -1.36 -0.32
CA MET A 110 -3.86 -2.65 -0.65
C MET A 110 -2.35 -2.59 -0.54
N VAL A 111 -1.77 -3.60 0.10
CA VAL A 111 -0.33 -3.85 0.18
C VAL A 111 0.00 -5.12 -0.60
N LYS A 112 0.88 -5.00 -1.57
CA LYS A 112 1.21 -6.08 -2.49
C LYS A 112 2.35 -6.96 -1.99
N GLY A 113 2.19 -8.29 -2.15
CA GLY A 113 3.28 -9.26 -1.96
C GLY A 113 3.75 -9.38 -0.51
N VAL A 114 2.85 -9.31 0.45
CA VAL A 114 3.13 -9.54 1.88
C VAL A 114 3.52 -10.99 2.09
N MET A 115 4.66 -11.23 2.75
CA MET A 115 5.22 -12.57 2.95
C MET A 115 4.97 -13.06 4.39
N PHE A 116 3.98 -13.92 4.55
CA PHE A 116 3.62 -14.50 5.84
C PHE A 116 4.47 -15.73 6.24
N GLY A 117 5.38 -16.16 5.37
CA GLY A 117 6.24 -17.31 5.64
C GLY A 117 5.49 -18.66 5.60
N THR A 118 6.11 -19.68 6.18
CA THR A 118 5.56 -21.04 6.21
C THR A 118 4.77 -21.31 7.49
N GLU A 119 5.09 -20.63 8.57
CA GLU A 119 4.39 -20.77 9.86
C GLU A 119 3.14 -19.89 9.92
N GLY A 120 3.15 -18.81 9.11
CA GLY A 120 2.02 -17.93 8.94
C GLY A 120 1.73 -17.05 10.15
N ILE A 121 0.59 -16.37 10.06
CA ILE A 121 0.06 -15.53 11.13
C ILE A 121 -1.36 -16.01 11.50
N LYS A 122 -1.77 -15.66 12.71
CA LYS A 122 -3.12 -15.91 13.23
C LYS A 122 -3.78 -14.66 13.77
N LYS A 123 -3.10 -13.50 13.67
CA LYS A 123 -3.57 -12.25 14.25
C LYS A 123 -3.13 -11.06 13.39
N PHE A 124 -4.02 -10.12 13.17
CA PHE A 124 -3.70 -8.77 12.68
C PHE A 124 -3.84 -7.75 13.79
N THR A 125 -3.00 -6.72 13.74
CA THR A 125 -3.04 -5.57 14.64
C THR A 125 -3.00 -4.31 13.80
N ALA A 126 -3.81 -3.31 14.15
CA ALA A 126 -3.87 -2.03 13.47
C ALA A 126 -4.03 -0.89 14.48
N ASN A 127 -3.53 0.30 14.14
CA ASN A 127 -3.81 1.52 14.89
C ASN A 127 -4.90 2.30 14.17
N LEU A 128 -6.08 2.40 14.80
CA LEU A 128 -7.29 3.00 14.25
C LEU A 128 -7.85 4.09 15.13
N GLN A 129 -8.51 5.07 14.50
CA GLN A 129 -9.36 6.05 15.17
C GLN A 129 -10.68 6.17 14.42
N GLY A 130 -11.80 6.17 15.14
CA GLY A 130 -13.14 6.24 14.57
C GLY A 130 -14.00 5.04 14.94
N GLU A 131 -15.05 4.80 14.16
CA GLU A 131 -15.99 3.70 14.38
C GLU A 131 -16.34 3.05 13.04
N GLY A 132 -16.36 1.72 12.99
CA GLY A 132 -16.68 0.94 11.79
C GLY A 132 -16.21 -0.51 11.88
N THR A 133 -16.18 -1.15 10.74
CA THR A 133 -15.66 -2.52 10.57
C THR A 133 -14.45 -2.48 9.63
N LEU A 134 -13.32 -3.06 10.04
CA LEU A 134 -12.17 -3.35 9.18
C LEU A 134 -12.23 -4.81 8.73
N GLU A 135 -12.34 -5.03 7.44
CA GLU A 135 -12.22 -6.35 6.81
C GLU A 135 -10.85 -6.51 6.17
N ILE A 136 -10.22 -7.65 6.41
CA ILE A 136 -8.93 -8.04 5.83
C ILE A 136 -9.19 -9.12 4.80
N ARG A 137 -8.82 -8.85 3.54
CA ARG A 137 -9.04 -9.76 2.42
C ARG A 137 -7.72 -10.04 1.71
N LEU A 138 -7.59 -11.20 1.09
CA LEU A 138 -6.36 -11.63 0.42
C LEU A 138 -6.58 -11.78 -1.08
N ASP A 139 -5.62 -11.28 -1.84
CA ASP A 139 -5.45 -11.44 -3.30
C ASP A 139 -6.55 -10.81 -4.17
N ASP A 140 -7.76 -10.63 -3.64
CA ASP A 140 -8.88 -9.98 -4.34
C ASP A 140 -9.72 -9.17 -3.34
N ILE A 141 -10.10 -7.96 -3.72
CA ILE A 141 -10.98 -7.08 -2.91
C ILE A 141 -12.38 -7.69 -2.73
N GLU A 142 -12.84 -8.52 -3.67
CA GLU A 142 -14.14 -9.20 -3.62
C GLU A 142 -14.07 -10.56 -2.90
N ALA A 143 -12.87 -11.03 -2.50
CA ALA A 143 -12.74 -12.26 -1.74
C ALA A 143 -13.44 -12.17 -0.38
N GLU A 144 -13.85 -13.31 0.17
CA GLU A 144 -14.34 -13.37 1.56
C GLU A 144 -13.26 -12.88 2.53
N PRO A 145 -13.62 -12.09 3.55
CA PRO A 145 -12.66 -11.61 4.53
C PRO A 145 -12.06 -12.78 5.34
N VAL A 146 -10.74 -12.79 5.46
CA VAL A 146 -10.01 -13.74 6.32
C VAL A 146 -10.06 -13.32 7.79
N ALA A 147 -10.34 -12.05 8.04
CA ALA A 147 -10.63 -11.51 9.37
C ALA A 147 -11.51 -10.27 9.23
N SER A 148 -12.35 -10.04 10.24
CA SER A 148 -13.21 -8.87 10.35
C SER A 148 -13.20 -8.37 11.80
N LEU A 149 -13.02 -7.06 11.97
CA LEU A 149 -12.88 -6.39 13.25
C LEU A 149 -13.82 -5.19 13.34
N ASP A 150 -14.79 -5.25 14.23
CA ASP A 150 -15.58 -4.09 14.63
C ASP A 150 -14.76 -3.26 15.63
N PHE A 151 -14.68 -1.96 15.41
CA PHE A 151 -13.94 -1.05 16.27
C PHE A 151 -14.73 0.23 16.57
N SER A 152 -14.50 0.77 17.77
CA SER A 152 -14.99 2.08 18.20
C SER A 152 -13.92 2.71 19.09
N THR A 153 -13.07 3.51 18.49
CA THR A 153 -11.89 4.13 19.10
C THR A 153 -11.97 5.65 18.89
N PRO A 154 -12.49 6.43 19.87
CA PRO A 154 -12.62 7.88 19.73
C PRO A 154 -11.27 8.58 19.56
N GLU A 155 -10.20 7.98 20.07
CA GLU A 155 -8.81 8.38 19.86
C GLU A 155 -8.05 7.23 19.22
N ALA A 156 -6.89 7.54 18.59
CA ALA A 156 -6.03 6.54 17.97
C ALA A 156 -5.62 5.46 18.98
N ALA A 157 -5.94 4.22 18.69
CA ALA A 157 -5.68 3.08 19.56
C ALA A 157 -5.33 1.83 18.75
N GLU A 158 -4.49 1.00 19.34
CA GLU A 158 -4.19 -0.32 18.80
C GLU A 158 -5.40 -1.27 19.03
N VAL A 159 -5.83 -1.88 17.94
CA VAL A 159 -6.88 -2.90 17.92
C VAL A 159 -6.37 -4.15 17.21
N SER A 160 -6.93 -5.29 17.51
CA SER A 160 -6.47 -6.54 16.89
C SER A 160 -7.59 -7.53 16.69
N VAL A 161 -7.43 -8.42 15.70
CA VAL A 161 -8.35 -9.49 15.37
C VAL A 161 -7.57 -10.79 15.14
N ASP A 162 -8.09 -11.88 15.69
CA ASP A 162 -7.59 -13.21 15.42
C ASP A 162 -8.12 -13.72 14.08
N CYS A 163 -7.26 -14.34 13.28
CA CYS A 163 -7.65 -15.00 12.05
C CYS A 163 -8.08 -16.45 12.37
N PRO A 164 -9.23 -16.90 11.89
CA PRO A 164 -9.71 -18.27 12.15
C PRO A 164 -8.82 -19.35 11.51
N ILE A 165 -8.07 -18.98 10.48
CA ILE A 165 -7.10 -19.81 9.78
C ILE A 165 -5.71 -19.20 9.82
N SER A 166 -4.68 -20.03 9.80
CA SER A 166 -3.31 -19.55 9.68
C SER A 166 -3.04 -19.12 8.24
N ILE A 167 -2.71 -17.83 8.05
CA ILE A 167 -2.36 -17.27 6.74
C ILE A 167 -0.87 -17.50 6.51
N THR A 168 -0.52 -18.21 5.44
CA THR A 168 0.87 -18.55 5.08
C THR A 168 1.18 -18.15 3.64
N GLY A 169 2.46 -18.12 3.28
CA GLY A 169 2.87 -17.83 1.92
C GLY A 169 2.96 -16.34 1.62
N SER A 170 2.64 -15.95 0.39
CA SER A 170 2.69 -14.56 -0.07
C SER A 170 1.35 -14.15 -0.66
N HIS A 171 0.79 -13.08 -0.16
CA HIS A 171 -0.51 -12.56 -0.56
C HIS A 171 -0.47 -11.05 -0.82
N ASP A 172 -1.36 -10.56 -1.64
CA ASP A 172 -1.75 -9.17 -1.69
C ASP A 172 -2.82 -8.95 -0.60
N VAL A 173 -2.63 -7.96 0.27
CA VAL A 173 -3.51 -7.75 1.44
C VAL A 173 -4.34 -6.50 1.24
N TYR A 174 -5.64 -6.64 1.29
CA TYR A 174 -6.61 -5.56 1.23
C TYR A 174 -7.15 -5.26 2.62
N PHE A 175 -7.22 -3.98 2.95
CA PHE A 175 -7.86 -3.43 4.15
C PHE A 175 -9.08 -2.64 3.69
N LEU A 176 -10.26 -3.21 3.83
CA LEU A 176 -11.55 -2.62 3.45
C LEU A 176 -12.29 -2.13 4.69
N PHE A 177 -12.71 -0.88 4.67
CA PHE A 177 -13.47 -0.26 5.77
C PHE A 177 -14.94 -0.21 5.41
N THR A 178 -15.76 -0.94 6.17
CA THR A 178 -17.21 -1.02 6.01
C THR A 178 -17.93 -0.47 7.25
N GLU A 179 -19.21 -0.16 7.13
CA GLU A 179 -20.08 0.27 8.24
C GLU A 179 -19.50 1.44 9.06
N THR A 180 -18.70 2.32 8.42
CA THR A 180 -18.09 3.45 9.13
C THR A 180 -19.15 4.46 9.56
N ARG A 181 -19.03 4.97 10.80
CA ARG A 181 -19.82 6.04 11.36
C ARG A 181 -19.01 7.33 11.45
N GLY A 182 -18.89 8.01 10.31
CA GLY A 182 -18.02 9.16 10.15
C GLY A 182 -16.65 8.78 9.60
N GLU A 183 -15.71 9.71 9.70
CA GLU A 183 -14.36 9.53 9.19
C GLU A 183 -13.54 8.59 10.09
N VAL A 184 -12.84 7.67 9.47
CA VAL A 184 -11.91 6.75 10.13
C VAL A 184 -10.48 7.12 9.78
N LYS A 185 -9.56 6.96 10.72
CA LYS A 185 -8.12 7.13 10.51
C LYS A 185 -7.39 5.80 10.70
N PHE A 186 -6.48 5.51 9.79
CA PHE A 186 -5.65 4.30 9.79
C PHE A 186 -4.18 4.70 9.68
N ASP A 187 -3.39 4.39 10.72
CA ASP A 187 -1.99 4.83 10.85
C ASP A 187 -1.00 3.67 10.60
N THR A 188 -1.22 2.51 11.24
CA THR A 188 -0.34 1.34 11.12
C THR A 188 -1.11 0.03 11.18
#